data_0a861c720d9a0315fef2249502db76dd
#
_entry.id   0a861c720d9a0315fef2249502db76dd
#
_cell.length_a   1.000
_cell.length_b   1.000
_cell.length_c   1.000
_cell.angle_alpha   90.00
_cell.angle_beta   90.00
_cell.angle_gamma   90.00
#
_symmetry.space_group_name_H-M   'P 1'
#
loop_
_entity.id
_entity.type
_entity.pdbx_description
1 polymer ?
#
loop_
_entity_poly.entity_id
_entity_poly.type
_entity_poly.pdbx_seq_one_letter_code
_entity_poly.pdbx_strand_id
1 'polypeptide(L)'
;QRMEWFRQLTAMIDEGEINEAENELLEGINANSMKDYELVLWFYAYLNEKDNAFLEIHNFSRKEVLEGIRLTGQIFGYRSIVDPLLEGINEEML
;
A
#
# COMPACT_ATOMS: atom_id res chain seq x y z
N GLN A 1 -8.97 -11.69 11.99
CA GLN A 1 -7.77 -11.16 12.64
C GLN A 1 -6.89 -10.43 11.65
N ARG A 2 -6.52 -9.21 11.98
CA ARG A 2 -5.69 -8.41 11.08
C ARG A 2 -4.30 -9.00 10.92
N MET A 3 -3.70 -9.47 12.00
CA MET A 3 -2.36 -10.03 11.94
C MET A 3 -2.33 -11.34 11.17
N GLU A 4 -3.36 -12.16 11.32
CA GLU A 4 -3.48 -13.39 10.56
C GLU A 4 -3.60 -13.09 9.08
N TRP A 5 -4.42 -12.12 8.73
CA TRP A 5 -4.62 -11.72 7.34
C TRP A 5 -3.33 -11.17 6.76
N PHE A 6 -2.61 -10.37 7.55
CA PHE A 6 -1.32 -9.82 7.11
C PHE A 6 -0.34 -10.94 6.78
N ARG A 7 -0.30 -11.98 7.62
CA ARG A 7 0.59 -13.10 7.36
C ARG A 7 0.22 -13.82 6.06
N GLN A 8 -1.07 -13.97 5.82
CA GLN A 8 -1.52 -14.61 4.58
C GLN A 8 -1.13 -13.79 3.36
N LEU A 9 -1.29 -12.48 3.44
CA LEU A 9 -0.94 -11.61 2.32
C LEU A 9 0.57 -11.62 2.06
N THR A 10 1.38 -11.55 3.10
CA THR A 10 2.82 -11.56 2.91
C THR A 10 3.32 -12.92 2.44
N ALA A 11 2.66 -14.00 2.83
CA ALA A 11 2.99 -15.32 2.32
C ALA A 11 2.73 -15.37 0.81
N MET A 12 1.65 -14.76 0.35
CA MET A 12 1.37 -14.69 -1.08
C MET A 12 2.46 -13.90 -1.80
N ILE A 13 2.90 -12.79 -1.22
CA ILE A 13 3.99 -12.00 -1.80
C ILE A 13 5.24 -12.86 -1.92
N ASP A 14 5.58 -13.59 -0.86
CA ASP A 14 6.79 -14.40 -0.86
C ASP A 14 6.74 -15.48 -1.93
N GLU A 15 5.55 -15.97 -2.27
CA GLU A 15 5.39 -16.96 -3.30
C GLU A 15 5.25 -16.37 -4.70
N GLY A 16 5.36 -15.05 -4.80
CA GLY A 16 5.31 -14.37 -6.09
C GLY A 16 3.92 -13.99 -6.54
N GLU A 17 2.90 -14.22 -5.72
CA GLU A 17 1.52 -13.90 -6.08
C GLU A 17 1.21 -12.48 -5.63
N ILE A 18 1.98 -11.51 -6.16
CA ILE A 18 1.91 -10.13 -5.69
C ILE A 18 0.61 -9.47 -6.10
N ASN A 19 0.23 -9.61 -7.37
CA ASN A 19 -0.98 -8.96 -7.87
C ASN A 19 -2.21 -9.53 -7.20
N GLU A 20 -2.21 -10.83 -6.96
CA GLU A 20 -3.33 -11.47 -6.27
C GLU A 20 -3.43 -10.99 -4.83
N ALA A 21 -2.29 -10.86 -4.16
CA ALA A 21 -2.27 -10.38 -2.79
C ALA A 21 -2.81 -8.95 -2.71
N GLU A 22 -2.39 -8.10 -3.64
CA GLU A 22 -2.86 -6.72 -3.67
C GLU A 22 -4.36 -6.65 -3.91
N ASN A 23 -4.86 -7.49 -4.82
CA ASN A 23 -6.30 -7.52 -5.09
C ASN A 23 -7.08 -7.93 -3.85
N GLU A 24 -6.60 -8.96 -3.13
CA GLU A 24 -7.27 -9.38 -1.90
C GLU A 24 -7.26 -8.27 -0.86
N LEU A 25 -6.12 -7.60 -0.73
CA LEU A 25 -6.02 -6.49 0.21
C LEU A 25 -7.06 -5.42 -0.10
N LEU A 26 -7.08 -4.97 -1.35
CA LEU A 26 -7.94 -3.86 -1.72
C LEU A 26 -9.42 -4.22 -1.63
N GLU A 27 -9.76 -5.48 -1.85
CA GLU A 27 -11.15 -5.92 -1.74
C GLU A 27 -11.59 -6.08 -0.30
N GLY A 28 -10.65 -6.33 0.61
CA GLY A 28 -11.00 -6.66 1.98
C GLY A 28 -10.89 -5.52 2.98
N ILE A 29 -10.30 -4.40 2.60
CA ILE A 29 -10.10 -3.31 3.56
C ILE A 29 -11.38 -2.49 3.74
N ASN A 30 -11.52 -1.95 4.94
CA ASN A 30 -12.61 -1.04 5.29
C ASN A 30 -12.04 0.38 5.33
N ALA A 31 -12.53 1.23 4.43
CA ALA A 31 -12.01 2.58 4.28
C ALA A 31 -12.19 3.43 5.53
N ASN A 32 -13.02 3.01 6.46
CA ASN A 32 -13.25 3.75 7.70
C ASN A 32 -12.42 3.21 8.86
N SER A 33 -11.60 2.21 8.63
CA SER A 33 -10.81 1.57 9.68
C SER A 33 -9.37 2.02 9.61
N MET A 34 -8.92 2.72 10.64
CA MET A 34 -7.52 3.14 10.74
C MET A 34 -6.59 1.96 10.84
N LYS A 35 -7.05 0.87 11.48
CA LYS A 35 -6.25 -0.34 11.58
C LYS A 35 -6.04 -0.98 10.22
N ASP A 36 -7.03 -0.89 9.35
CA ASP A 36 -6.88 -1.38 7.99
C ASP A 36 -5.89 -0.53 7.21
N TYR A 37 -5.88 0.78 7.46
CA TYR A 37 -4.91 1.64 6.80
C TYR A 37 -3.48 1.29 7.24
N GLU A 38 -3.30 1.02 8.53
CA GLU A 38 -1.99 0.57 9.02
C GLU A 38 -1.56 -0.71 8.32
N LEU A 39 -2.49 -1.63 8.17
CA LEU A 39 -2.19 -2.90 7.51
C LEU A 39 -1.78 -2.68 6.06
N VAL A 40 -2.44 -1.75 5.38
CA VAL A 40 -2.10 -1.40 4.01
C VAL A 40 -0.67 -0.87 3.94
N LEU A 41 -0.31 0.02 4.85
CA LEU A 41 1.03 0.59 4.85
C LEU A 41 2.07 -0.49 5.14
N TRP A 42 1.76 -1.41 6.06
CA TRP A 42 2.66 -2.55 6.34
C TRP A 42 2.81 -3.44 5.12
N PHE A 43 1.71 -3.67 4.40
CA PHE A 43 1.74 -4.49 3.20
C PHE A 43 2.71 -3.92 2.16
N TYR A 44 2.59 -2.64 1.88
CA TYR A 44 3.46 -2.02 0.88
C TYR A 44 4.89 -1.87 1.39
N ALA A 45 5.09 -1.67 2.68
CA ALA A 45 6.44 -1.65 3.24
C ALA A 45 7.12 -3.01 3.08
N TYR A 46 6.38 -4.08 3.34
CA TYR A 46 6.90 -5.42 3.16
C TYR A 46 7.28 -5.67 1.70
N LEU A 47 6.38 -5.29 0.81
CA LEU A 47 6.59 -5.45 -0.62
C LEU A 47 7.79 -4.63 -1.09
N ASN A 48 7.96 -3.45 -0.54
CA ASN A 48 9.03 -2.55 -0.95
C ASN A 48 10.41 -3.06 -0.55
N GLU A 49 10.48 -4.01 0.38
CA GLU A 49 11.75 -4.61 0.76
C GLU A 49 12.24 -5.65 -0.21
N LYS A 50 11.37 -6.13 -1.11
CA LYS A 50 11.80 -7.05 -2.16
C LYS A 50 12.66 -6.30 -3.16
N ASP A 51 13.63 -7.00 -3.76
CA ASP A 51 14.49 -6.34 -4.74
C ASP A 51 13.79 -6.24 -6.09
N ASN A 52 14.37 -5.45 -6.99
CA ASN A 52 13.74 -5.18 -8.27
C ASN A 52 13.60 -6.45 -9.11
N ALA A 53 14.56 -7.35 -9.03
CA ALA A 53 14.49 -8.59 -9.80
C ALA A 53 13.29 -9.43 -9.37
N PHE A 54 13.04 -9.50 -8.07
CA PHE A 54 11.90 -10.26 -7.56
C PHE A 54 10.60 -9.65 -8.06
N LEU A 55 10.50 -8.33 -8.00
CA LEU A 55 9.29 -7.66 -8.44
C LEU A 55 9.04 -7.87 -9.93
N GLU A 56 10.09 -7.69 -10.75
CA GLU A 56 9.94 -7.80 -12.19
C GLU A 56 9.55 -9.21 -12.63
N ILE A 57 10.13 -10.22 -12.00
CA ILE A 57 9.80 -11.61 -12.35
C ILE A 57 8.32 -11.88 -12.11
N HIS A 58 7.74 -11.18 -11.13
CA HIS A 58 6.35 -11.42 -10.75
C HIS A 58 5.41 -10.32 -11.25
N ASN A 59 5.83 -9.64 -12.32
CA ASN A 59 5.00 -8.64 -13.02
C ASN A 59 4.60 -7.49 -12.11
N PHE A 60 5.55 -7.00 -11.34
CA PHE A 60 5.33 -5.87 -10.46
C PHE A 60 6.52 -4.94 -10.55
N SER A 61 6.36 -3.68 -10.08
CA SER A 61 7.43 -2.72 -10.17
C SER A 61 7.42 -1.81 -8.95
N ARG A 62 8.57 -1.15 -8.73
CA ARG A 62 8.67 -0.17 -7.65
C ARG A 62 7.67 0.96 -7.82
N LYS A 63 7.41 1.33 -9.06
CA LYS A 63 6.43 2.37 -9.36
C LYS A 63 5.04 1.96 -8.89
N GLU A 64 4.69 0.69 -9.06
CA GLU A 64 3.38 0.20 -8.64
C GLU A 64 3.26 0.19 -7.12
N VAL A 65 4.37 -0.03 -6.40
CA VAL A 65 4.34 0.07 -4.95
C VAL A 65 3.95 1.50 -4.54
N LEU A 66 4.59 2.48 -5.15
CA LEU A 66 4.29 3.88 -4.84
C LEU A 66 2.85 4.25 -5.23
N GLU A 67 2.40 3.75 -6.38
CA GLU A 67 1.04 4.00 -6.82
C GLU A 67 0.03 3.40 -5.84
N GLY A 68 0.31 2.21 -5.35
CA GLY A 68 -0.57 1.56 -4.38
C GLY A 68 -0.68 2.37 -3.11
N ILE A 69 0.44 2.87 -2.61
CA ILE A 69 0.44 3.70 -1.41
C ILE A 69 -0.41 4.95 -1.62
N ARG A 70 -0.25 5.60 -2.77
CA ARG A 70 -0.99 6.81 -3.08
C ARG A 70 -2.48 6.55 -3.20
N LEU A 71 -2.83 5.49 -3.93
CA LEU A 71 -4.23 5.14 -4.15
C LEU A 71 -4.95 4.79 -2.86
N THR A 72 -4.30 3.99 -2.01
CA THR A 72 -4.92 3.60 -0.75
C THR A 72 -5.03 4.80 0.19
N GLY A 73 -4.08 5.73 0.13
CA GLY A 73 -4.21 6.98 0.88
C GLY A 73 -5.48 7.73 0.50
N GLN A 74 -5.81 7.72 -0.78
CA GLN A 74 -7.04 8.35 -1.24
C GLN A 74 -8.27 7.60 -0.76
N ILE A 75 -8.22 6.26 -0.79
CA ILE A 75 -9.33 5.44 -0.35
C ILE A 75 -9.67 5.75 1.11
N PHE A 76 -8.66 5.91 1.94
CA PHE A 76 -8.88 6.17 3.36
C PHE A 76 -9.15 7.64 3.67
N GLY A 77 -9.22 8.48 2.63
CA GLY A 77 -9.51 9.88 2.85
C GLY A 77 -8.36 10.66 3.48
N TYR A 78 -7.22 10.02 3.64
CA TYR A 78 -6.05 10.66 4.22
C TYR A 78 -5.65 11.89 3.43
N ARG A 79 -5.85 11.82 2.14
CA ARG A 79 -5.48 12.89 1.23
C ARG A 79 -6.26 14.18 1.52
N SER A 80 -7.51 14.04 1.96
CA SER A 80 -8.33 15.21 2.24
C SER A 80 -7.80 16.00 3.42
N ILE A 81 -6.96 15.37 4.27
CA ILE A 81 -6.36 16.04 5.43
C ILE A 81 -4.91 16.43 5.13
N VAL A 82 -4.14 15.50 4.56
CA VAL A 82 -2.70 15.69 4.39
C VAL A 82 -2.39 16.57 3.18
N ASP A 83 -3.07 16.34 2.06
CA ASP A 83 -2.75 17.07 0.84
C ASP A 83 -2.94 18.57 0.96
N PRO A 84 -4.03 19.07 1.56
CA PRO A 84 -4.16 20.51 1.76
C PRO A 84 -3.02 21.10 2.58
N LEU A 85 -2.57 20.38 3.60
CA LEU A 85 -1.45 20.83 4.40
C LEU A 85 -0.16 20.88 3.59
N LEU A 86 0.08 19.82 2.81
CA LEU A 86 1.28 19.75 1.98
C LEU A 86 1.26 20.82 0.90
N GLU A 87 0.11 21.07 0.32
CA GLU A 87 -0.02 22.11 -0.70
C GLU A 87 0.28 23.49 -0.13
N GLY A 88 -0.24 23.76 1.07
CA GLY A 88 0.04 24.99 1.72
C GLY A 88 1.52 25.19 1.99
N ILE A 89 2.18 24.12 2.45
CA ILE A 89 3.62 24.18 2.70
C ILE A 89 4.37 24.42 1.40
N ASN A 90 3.99 23.70 0.35
CA ASN A 90 4.67 23.85 -0.94
C ASN A 90 4.52 25.26 -1.49
N GLU A 91 3.33 25.82 -1.40
CA GLU A 91 3.10 27.15 -1.91
C GLU A 91 3.91 28.20 -1.17
N GLU A 92 4.11 28.00 0.13
CA GLU A 92 4.88 28.95 0.91
C GLU A 92 6.38 28.80 0.69
N MET A 93 6.81 27.58 0.39
CA MET A 93 8.23 27.30 0.23
C MET A 93 8.72 27.51 -1.20
N LEU A 94 7.82 27.57 -2.13
CA LEU A 94 8.15 27.79 -3.51
C LEU A 94 8.06 29.25 -3.86
#